data_367e1540edd3c76f2f1c909a49809d80
#
_entry.id   367e1540edd3c76f2f1c909a49809d80
#
_cell.length_a   1.000
_cell.length_b   1.000
_cell.length_c   1.000
_cell.angle_alpha   90.00
_cell.angle_beta   90.00
_cell.angle_gamma   90.00
#
_symmetry.space_group_name_H-M   'P 1'
#
loop_
_entity.id
_entity.type
_entity.pdbx_description
1 polymer ?
#
loop_
_entity_poly.entity_id
_entity_poly.type
_entity_poly.pdbx_seq_one_letter_code
_entity_poly.pdbx_strand_id
1 'polypeptide(L)'
;IRARKCTYFTTLNPIMNNMSGFRGMYLEQCLKNVKENAPTRFGLFVNLDWEQIDAPDFLENNLTILREAKTAGAIGLKVYKGLGLTDTDSSGKRIAVNDPRLDPIWAACGALGFPVLIHSAEPASFWKPKDKFNERWLELKQKPGRYRDPAKVPSFESIIAEQHDIFRKNPGTTFINAHMGWMANDLDRMGAHLDTYPNVMTEIGAVLAELGRQPRRARKFFEDYQDRILFGKDSYKVSEYYTYFRVLETHDEYFDYYRKRHAHWKMYGLGLPDSILKKLYYKNALRILPSIDASLFPKE
;
A
#
# COMPACT_ATOMS: atom_id res chain seq x y z
N ILE A 1 18.35 19.66 7.10
CA ILE A 1 17.35 18.58 6.86
C ILE A 1 18.10 17.29 6.62
N ARG A 2 18.32 16.50 7.68
CA ARG A 2 19.10 15.26 7.56
C ARG A 2 18.25 14.12 7.05
N ALA A 3 18.76 13.43 6.03
CA ALA A 3 18.63 12.01 5.72
C ALA A 3 17.22 11.38 5.82
N ARG A 4 16.23 11.87 5.03
CA ARG A 4 14.89 11.34 5.06
C ARG A 4 14.63 10.49 3.83
N LYS A 5 14.27 9.24 4.06
CA LYS A 5 13.88 8.31 3.01
C LYS A 5 12.55 8.77 2.38
N CYS A 6 12.36 8.47 1.12
CA CYS A 6 11.13 8.78 0.40
C CYS A 6 10.63 7.60 -0.41
N THR A 7 9.35 7.61 -0.70
CA THR A 7 8.71 6.68 -1.63
C THR A 7 8.12 7.48 -2.78
N TYR A 8 8.44 7.10 -4.00
CA TYR A 8 7.86 7.71 -5.18
C TYR A 8 6.43 7.22 -5.39
N PHE A 9 5.54 8.15 -5.63
CA PHE A 9 4.22 7.89 -6.18
C PHE A 9 4.24 8.40 -7.61
N THR A 10 4.10 7.50 -8.59
CA THR A 10 4.20 7.91 -9.99
C THR A 10 2.83 8.19 -10.58
N THR A 11 2.71 9.30 -11.25
CA THR A 11 1.60 9.55 -12.16
C THR A 11 1.99 9.07 -13.55
N LEU A 12 1.59 7.86 -13.90
CA LEU A 12 1.56 7.45 -15.29
C LEU A 12 0.26 7.99 -15.87
N ASN A 13 0.35 9.09 -16.63
CA ASN A 13 -0.86 9.63 -17.26
C ASN A 13 -1.52 8.58 -18.18
N PRO A 14 -2.79 8.16 -17.94
CA PRO A 14 -3.70 8.63 -16.90
C PRO A 14 -3.71 7.78 -15.60
N ILE A 15 -2.71 6.97 -15.35
CA ILE A 15 -2.69 6.00 -14.25
C ILE A 15 -1.79 6.48 -13.12
N MET A 16 -2.35 6.53 -11.91
CA MET A 16 -1.58 6.79 -10.70
C MET A 16 -1.19 5.46 -10.06
N ASN A 17 0.10 5.26 -9.92
CA ASN A 17 0.66 4.01 -9.40
C ASN A 17 1.44 4.25 -8.12
N ASN A 18 1.10 3.49 -7.08
CA ASN A 18 1.92 3.38 -5.90
C ASN A 18 3.18 2.55 -6.20
N MET A 19 4.34 3.16 -6.05
CA MET A 19 5.62 2.46 -6.13
C MET A 19 6.27 2.38 -4.76
N SER A 20 6.36 1.19 -4.20
CA SER A 20 7.06 0.92 -2.95
C SER A 20 8.47 0.36 -3.25
N GLY A 21 9.40 1.15 -3.75
CA GLY A 21 10.62 0.51 -4.21
C GLY A 21 11.95 1.17 -3.87
N PHE A 22 11.98 2.42 -3.49
CA PHE A 22 13.23 3.12 -3.25
C PHE A 22 13.49 3.32 -1.76
N ARG A 23 14.13 2.33 -1.15
CA ARG A 23 14.70 2.50 0.19
C ARG A 23 16.05 3.20 0.08
N GLY A 24 16.27 4.24 0.86
CA GLY A 24 17.58 4.83 1.08
C GLY A 24 17.89 6.14 0.35
N MET A 25 16.96 6.68 -0.44
CA MET A 25 17.10 8.04 -0.97
C MET A 25 16.52 9.07 0.01
N TYR A 26 17.17 10.21 0.11
CA TYR A 26 16.71 11.32 0.94
C TYR A 26 15.61 12.12 0.24
N LEU A 27 14.64 12.62 1.01
CA LEU A 27 13.51 13.37 0.47
C LEU A 27 13.97 14.55 -0.41
N GLU A 28 14.95 15.31 0.03
CA GLU A 28 15.50 16.44 -0.75
C GLU A 28 16.06 15.99 -2.09
N GLN A 29 16.84 14.91 -2.11
CA GLN A 29 17.38 14.37 -3.35
C GLN A 29 16.28 13.87 -4.28
N CYS A 30 15.24 13.24 -3.73
CA CYS A 30 14.10 12.78 -4.50
C CYS A 30 13.30 13.96 -5.09
N LEU A 31 13.04 15.00 -4.29
CA LEU A 31 12.35 16.20 -4.74
C LEU A 31 13.13 16.91 -5.85
N LYS A 32 14.45 17.05 -5.68
CA LYS A 32 15.34 17.59 -6.70
C LYS A 32 15.24 16.78 -7.99
N ASN A 33 15.41 15.47 -7.91
CA ASN A 33 15.35 14.59 -9.07
C ASN A 33 14.00 14.69 -9.81
N VAL A 34 12.89 14.72 -9.06
CA VAL A 34 11.54 14.87 -9.64
C VAL A 34 11.42 16.23 -10.34
N LYS A 35 11.82 17.31 -9.67
CA LYS A 35 11.72 18.67 -10.22
C LYS A 35 12.53 18.84 -11.51
N GLU A 36 13.73 18.25 -11.57
CA GLU A 36 14.63 18.38 -12.70
C GLU A 36 14.27 17.48 -13.89
N ASN A 37 13.75 16.28 -13.62
CA ASN A 37 13.59 15.26 -14.65
C ASN A 37 12.13 14.90 -15.00
N ALA A 38 11.19 15.06 -14.06
CA ALA A 38 9.80 14.66 -14.28
C ALA A 38 8.82 15.38 -13.34
N PRO A 39 8.72 16.71 -13.36
CA PRO A 39 8.02 17.52 -12.36
C PRO A 39 6.53 17.22 -12.23
N THR A 40 5.91 16.68 -13.30
CA THR A 40 4.47 16.37 -13.35
C THR A 40 4.17 14.87 -13.26
N ARG A 41 5.18 14.02 -13.03
CA ARG A 41 5.03 12.56 -13.11
C ARG A 41 5.10 11.85 -11.76
N PHE A 42 5.63 12.49 -10.73
CA PHE A 42 5.87 11.85 -9.45
C PHE A 42 5.41 12.73 -8.29
N GLY A 43 4.64 12.14 -7.39
CA GLY A 43 4.46 12.61 -6.03
C GLY A 43 5.34 11.80 -5.07
N LEU A 44 5.67 12.36 -3.92
CA LEU A 44 6.57 11.72 -2.97
C LEU A 44 5.90 11.55 -1.61
N PHE A 45 5.95 10.33 -1.09
CA PHE A 45 5.60 10.04 0.30
C PHE A 45 6.88 10.07 1.14
N VAL A 46 6.85 10.78 2.26
CA VAL A 46 7.95 10.77 3.24
C VAL A 46 7.93 9.45 4.02
N ASN A 47 9.10 9.01 4.47
CA ASN A 47 9.24 7.92 5.44
C ASN A 47 9.79 8.47 6.75
N LEU A 48 9.41 7.85 7.87
CA LEU A 48 9.93 8.14 9.19
C LEU A 48 10.87 7.02 9.66
N ASP A 49 11.70 7.31 10.65
CA ASP A 49 12.56 6.34 11.31
C ASP A 49 11.92 5.91 12.63
N TRP A 50 11.39 4.70 12.65
CA TRP A 50 10.68 4.15 13.80
C TRP A 50 11.61 3.56 14.85
N GLU A 51 12.83 3.18 14.47
CA GLU A 51 13.81 2.55 15.38
C GLU A 51 14.28 3.51 16.48
N GLN A 52 14.10 4.81 16.27
CA GLN A 52 14.43 5.84 17.25
C GLN A 52 13.30 6.12 18.27
N ILE A 53 12.32 5.22 18.40
CA ILE A 53 11.09 5.43 19.19
C ILE A 53 11.33 5.74 20.67
N ASP A 54 12.46 5.32 21.23
CA ASP A 54 12.85 5.55 22.62
C ASP A 54 13.65 6.85 22.82
N ALA A 55 14.02 7.54 21.74
CA ALA A 55 14.74 8.81 21.86
C ALA A 55 13.83 9.88 22.47
N PRO A 56 14.32 10.71 23.42
CA PRO A 56 13.51 11.72 24.09
C PRO A 56 12.84 12.72 23.15
N ASP A 57 13.47 12.96 22.00
CA ASP A 57 13.02 13.90 20.96
C ASP A 57 12.34 13.20 19.78
N PHE A 58 12.10 11.88 19.85
CA PHE A 58 11.51 11.08 18.77
C PHE A 58 10.23 11.70 18.21
N LEU A 59 9.28 12.02 19.08
CA LEU A 59 7.99 12.53 18.66
C LEU A 59 8.14 13.89 17.98
N GLU A 60 8.83 14.83 18.63
CA GLU A 60 8.98 16.19 18.08
C GLU A 60 9.75 16.20 16.77
N ASN A 61 10.80 15.37 16.65
CA ASN A 61 11.55 15.19 15.42
C ASN A 61 10.66 14.68 14.29
N ASN A 62 9.84 13.65 14.53
CA ASN A 62 8.96 13.11 13.52
C ASN A 62 7.83 14.08 13.12
N LEU A 63 7.27 14.79 14.06
CA LEU A 63 6.27 15.83 13.76
C LEU A 63 6.88 16.99 12.96
N THR A 64 8.10 17.40 13.26
CA THR A 64 8.84 18.39 12.49
C THR A 64 9.13 17.88 11.07
N ILE A 65 9.54 16.60 10.93
CA ILE A 65 9.74 15.95 9.63
C ILE A 65 8.46 16.00 8.78
N LEU A 66 7.32 15.69 9.34
CA LEU A 66 6.04 15.72 8.61
C LEU A 66 5.71 17.15 8.13
N ARG A 67 5.85 18.16 8.98
CA ARG A 67 5.59 19.57 8.62
C ARG A 67 6.52 20.06 7.51
N GLU A 68 7.82 19.80 7.66
CA GLU A 68 8.82 20.19 6.65
C GLU A 68 8.64 19.42 5.33
N ALA A 69 8.33 18.12 5.39
CA ALA A 69 8.03 17.35 4.20
C ALA A 69 6.82 17.89 3.44
N LYS A 70 5.76 18.29 4.18
CA LYS A 70 4.58 18.95 3.59
C LYS A 70 4.97 20.23 2.87
N THR A 71 5.72 21.11 3.54
CA THR A 71 6.20 22.37 2.97
C THR A 71 7.09 22.15 1.75
N ALA A 72 7.89 21.10 1.76
CA ALA A 72 8.76 20.73 0.65
C ALA A 72 8.02 20.07 -0.54
N GLY A 73 6.72 19.77 -0.41
CA GLY A 73 5.89 19.23 -1.49
C GLY A 73 5.71 17.70 -1.45
N ALA A 74 6.03 17.03 -0.34
CA ALA A 74 5.59 15.65 -0.14
C ALA A 74 4.07 15.57 -0.06
N ILE A 75 3.48 14.45 -0.52
CA ILE A 75 2.03 14.27 -0.65
C ILE A 75 1.43 13.32 0.36
N GLY A 76 2.22 12.71 1.23
CA GLY A 76 1.75 11.79 2.27
C GLY A 76 2.89 11.11 3.02
N LEU A 77 2.53 10.22 3.94
CA LEU A 77 3.44 9.37 4.70
C LEU A 77 3.38 7.93 4.19
N LYS A 78 4.54 7.31 3.93
CA LYS A 78 4.64 5.86 3.68
C LYS A 78 5.15 5.13 4.91
N VAL A 79 4.40 4.12 5.32
CA VAL A 79 4.80 3.16 6.36
C VAL A 79 5.12 1.83 5.70
N TYR A 80 6.33 1.33 5.91
CA TYR A 80 6.74 0.00 5.46
C TYR A 80 6.36 -1.07 6.48
N LYS A 81 6.28 -2.31 6.01
CA LYS A 81 5.93 -3.48 6.82
C LYS A 81 6.91 -3.78 7.97
N GLY A 82 8.09 -3.15 7.98
CA GLY A 82 9.02 -3.24 9.10
C GLY A 82 8.32 -2.86 10.40
N LEU A 83 7.66 -1.70 10.41
CA LEU A 83 6.82 -1.30 11.53
C LEU A 83 5.65 -2.28 11.69
N GLY A 84 5.53 -2.86 12.87
CA GLY A 84 4.54 -3.89 13.18
C GLY A 84 4.99 -5.33 12.87
N LEU A 85 6.12 -5.53 12.15
CA LEU A 85 6.59 -6.88 11.82
C LEU A 85 8.02 -7.16 12.32
N THR A 86 8.97 -6.27 12.06
CA THR A 86 10.40 -6.51 12.31
C THR A 86 11.12 -5.37 13.01
N ASP A 87 10.60 -4.15 12.95
CA ASP A 87 11.25 -3.00 13.58
C ASP A 87 11.11 -3.13 15.11
N THR A 88 12.20 -2.85 15.80
CA THR A 88 12.31 -3.00 17.25
C THR A 88 12.76 -1.71 17.89
N ASP A 89 12.38 -1.52 19.14
CA ASP A 89 12.87 -0.47 20.00
C ASP A 89 14.29 -0.79 20.51
N SER A 90 14.87 0.10 21.30
CA SER A 90 16.24 -0.04 21.85
C SER A 90 16.42 -1.28 22.75
N SER A 91 15.32 -1.83 23.27
CA SER A 91 15.35 -3.07 24.06
C SER A 91 15.27 -4.34 23.20
N GLY A 92 15.09 -4.20 21.88
CA GLY A 92 14.84 -5.31 20.97
C GLY A 92 13.39 -5.78 20.93
N LYS A 93 12.47 -5.08 21.59
CA LYS A 93 11.04 -5.39 21.55
C LYS A 93 10.43 -4.83 20.26
N ARG A 94 9.60 -5.65 19.59
CA ARG A 94 8.88 -5.25 18.37
C ARG A 94 8.00 -4.01 18.63
N ILE A 95 8.07 -3.06 17.73
CA ILE A 95 7.21 -1.89 17.72
C ILE A 95 5.91 -2.24 17.00
N ALA A 96 4.78 -2.23 17.69
CA ALA A 96 3.46 -2.41 17.09
C ALA A 96 3.04 -1.14 16.30
N VAL A 97 2.25 -1.28 15.25
CA VAL A 97 1.76 -0.08 14.52
C VAL A 97 0.81 0.76 15.36
N ASN A 98 0.15 0.18 16.35
CA ASN A 98 -0.70 0.86 17.32
C ASN A 98 -0.01 1.15 18.66
N ASP A 99 1.32 1.16 18.69
CA ASP A 99 2.07 1.61 19.87
C ASP A 99 1.61 3.02 20.25
N PRO A 100 1.19 3.29 21.50
CA PRO A 100 0.67 4.58 21.90
C PRO A 100 1.61 5.76 21.65
N ARG A 101 2.92 5.53 21.61
CA ARG A 101 3.93 6.55 21.26
C ARG A 101 3.79 7.07 19.83
N LEU A 102 3.12 6.30 18.95
CA LEU A 102 2.89 6.65 17.54
C LEU A 102 1.56 7.38 17.31
N ASP A 103 0.61 7.32 18.25
CA ASP A 103 -0.73 7.93 18.10
C ASP A 103 -0.69 9.40 17.66
N PRO A 104 0.22 10.28 18.22
CA PRO A 104 0.30 11.67 17.78
C PRO A 104 0.76 11.82 16.32
N ILE A 105 1.54 10.87 15.78
CA ILE A 105 2.00 10.89 14.40
C ILE A 105 0.82 10.64 13.44
N TRP A 106 -0.03 9.65 13.76
CA TRP A 106 -1.23 9.37 12.97
C TRP A 106 -2.19 10.55 12.96
N ALA A 107 -2.44 11.14 14.12
CA ALA A 107 -3.27 12.33 14.25
C ALA A 107 -2.70 13.53 13.47
N ALA A 108 -1.39 13.76 13.53
CA ALA A 108 -0.72 14.83 12.80
C ALA A 108 -0.84 14.65 11.27
N CYS A 109 -0.80 13.42 10.76
CA CYS A 109 -1.06 13.15 9.35
C CYS A 109 -2.45 13.61 8.93
N GLY A 110 -3.48 13.33 9.75
CA GLY A 110 -4.84 13.83 9.52
C GLY A 110 -4.92 15.35 9.51
N ALA A 111 -4.34 16.01 10.52
CA ALA A 111 -4.31 17.47 10.64
C ALA A 111 -3.56 18.14 9.46
N LEU A 112 -2.54 17.50 8.93
CA LEU A 112 -1.80 17.96 7.76
C LEU A 112 -2.49 17.64 6.42
N GLY A 113 -3.57 16.86 6.41
CA GLY A 113 -4.14 16.32 5.18
C GLY A 113 -3.17 15.40 4.43
N PHE A 114 -2.33 14.66 5.16
CA PHE A 114 -1.41 13.66 4.64
C PHE A 114 -2.04 12.28 4.67
N PRO A 115 -2.40 11.68 3.54
CA PRO A 115 -2.75 10.26 3.50
C PRO A 115 -1.57 9.40 3.97
N VAL A 116 -1.90 8.35 4.70
CA VAL A 116 -0.92 7.38 5.19
C VAL A 116 -1.01 6.11 4.36
N LEU A 117 -0.04 5.89 3.45
CA LEU A 117 0.10 4.64 2.70
C LEU A 117 0.79 3.61 3.60
N ILE A 118 0.01 2.69 4.15
CA ILE A 118 0.48 1.73 5.14
C ILE A 118 0.52 0.31 4.60
N HIS A 119 1.69 -0.33 4.71
CA HIS A 119 1.90 -1.73 4.43
C HIS A 119 2.12 -2.47 5.75
N SER A 120 1.12 -3.21 6.21
CA SER A 120 1.23 -4.09 7.38
C SER A 120 1.21 -5.54 6.94
N ALA A 121 1.85 -6.40 7.72
CA ALA A 121 1.92 -7.84 7.49
C ALA A 121 2.53 -8.27 6.13
N GLU A 122 2.23 -9.49 5.73
CA GLU A 122 2.56 -10.19 4.46
C GLU A 122 1.35 -11.08 4.12
N PRO A 123 1.30 -11.75 2.96
CA PRO A 123 0.24 -12.72 2.68
C PRO A 123 0.03 -13.71 3.81
N ALA A 124 -1.21 -13.92 4.25
CA ALA A 124 -1.54 -14.80 5.37
C ALA A 124 -0.99 -16.23 5.21
N SER A 125 -0.83 -16.68 3.96
CA SER A 125 -0.21 -17.95 3.61
C SER A 125 1.26 -18.07 4.03
N PHE A 126 1.95 -16.94 4.32
CA PHE A 126 3.33 -16.99 4.81
C PHE A 126 3.44 -17.49 6.26
N TRP A 127 2.35 -17.51 7.02
CA TRP A 127 2.25 -18.10 8.36
C TRP A 127 1.78 -19.55 8.36
N LYS A 128 1.32 -20.08 7.19
CA LYS A 128 0.84 -21.47 7.07
C LYS A 128 2.00 -22.44 6.83
N PRO A 129 1.81 -23.75 7.09
CA PRO A 129 2.82 -24.75 6.80
C PRO A 129 3.38 -24.64 5.37
N LYS A 130 4.69 -24.89 5.24
CA LYS A 130 5.40 -24.82 3.95
C LYS A 130 5.28 -26.15 3.19
N ASP A 131 4.10 -26.54 2.84
CA ASP A 131 3.79 -27.79 2.13
C ASP A 131 3.07 -27.54 0.80
N LYS A 132 2.75 -28.63 0.11
CA LYS A 132 2.09 -28.59 -1.21
C LYS A 132 0.68 -27.99 -1.21
N PHE A 133 0.05 -27.84 -0.07
CA PHE A 133 -1.28 -27.25 0.08
C PHE A 133 -1.23 -25.74 0.32
N ASN A 134 -0.05 -25.19 0.58
CA ASN A 134 0.12 -23.75 0.72
C ASN A 134 0.15 -23.09 -0.68
N GLU A 135 -0.78 -22.20 -0.95
CA GLU A 135 -0.87 -21.50 -2.25
C GLU A 135 0.37 -20.70 -2.62
N ARG A 136 1.20 -20.33 -1.63
CA ARG A 136 2.48 -19.64 -1.82
C ARG A 136 3.70 -20.54 -1.62
N TRP A 137 3.50 -21.88 -1.62
CA TRP A 137 4.57 -22.84 -1.40
C TRP A 137 5.78 -22.64 -2.31
N LEU A 138 5.56 -22.41 -3.60
CA LEU A 138 6.65 -22.22 -4.57
C LEU A 138 7.45 -20.95 -4.26
N GLU A 139 6.78 -19.88 -3.86
CA GLU A 139 7.43 -18.65 -3.44
C GLU A 139 8.25 -18.84 -2.16
N LEU A 140 7.69 -19.52 -1.16
CA LEU A 140 8.37 -19.80 0.10
C LEU A 140 9.53 -20.78 -0.08
N LYS A 141 9.45 -21.71 -1.04
CA LYS A 141 10.56 -22.60 -1.41
C LYS A 141 11.71 -21.80 -2.02
N GLN A 142 11.44 -20.86 -2.93
CA GLN A 142 12.45 -20.04 -3.59
C GLN A 142 12.97 -18.90 -2.70
N LYS A 143 12.19 -18.45 -1.73
CA LYS A 143 12.50 -17.33 -0.84
C LYS A 143 12.13 -17.68 0.61
N PRO A 144 12.90 -18.60 1.24
CA PRO A 144 12.56 -19.15 2.57
C PRO A 144 12.48 -18.08 3.67
N GLY A 145 13.23 -16.98 3.54
CA GLY A 145 13.20 -15.85 4.49
C GLY A 145 11.86 -15.08 4.50
N ARG A 146 10.92 -15.38 3.58
CA ARG A 146 9.56 -14.81 3.61
C ARG A 146 8.61 -15.56 4.53
N TYR A 147 8.94 -16.78 4.92
CA TYR A 147 8.15 -17.53 5.90
C TYR A 147 8.10 -16.81 7.24
N ARG A 148 6.94 -16.76 7.83
CA ARG A 148 6.68 -16.16 9.12
C ARG A 148 6.42 -17.27 10.13
N ASP A 149 7.46 -17.64 10.84
CA ASP A 149 7.38 -18.66 11.88
C ASP A 149 6.47 -18.18 13.01
N PRO A 150 5.30 -18.84 13.26
CA PRO A 150 4.36 -18.40 14.30
C PRO A 150 4.94 -18.41 15.71
N ALA A 151 6.04 -19.13 15.94
CA ALA A 151 6.74 -19.13 17.22
C ALA A 151 7.65 -17.90 17.43
N LYS A 152 7.95 -17.14 16.36
CA LYS A 152 8.93 -16.05 16.38
C LYS A 152 8.35 -14.68 16.05
N VAL A 153 7.22 -14.66 15.38
CA VAL A 153 6.57 -13.40 14.96
C VAL A 153 5.10 -13.40 15.36
N PRO A 154 4.47 -12.24 15.55
CA PRO A 154 3.04 -12.17 15.83
C PRO A 154 2.23 -12.85 14.72
N SER A 155 1.04 -13.33 15.06
CA SER A 155 0.12 -13.88 14.08
C SER A 155 -0.29 -12.82 13.06
N PHE A 156 -0.68 -13.26 11.86
CA PHE A 156 -1.25 -12.38 10.85
C PHE A 156 -2.42 -11.57 11.43
N GLU A 157 -3.33 -12.22 12.14
CA GLU A 157 -4.51 -11.59 12.73
C GLU A 157 -4.16 -10.54 13.79
N SER A 158 -3.12 -10.77 14.59
CA SER A 158 -2.65 -9.78 15.56
C SER A 158 -2.16 -8.51 14.88
N ILE A 159 -1.35 -8.63 13.82
CA ILE A 159 -0.83 -7.47 13.09
C ILE A 159 -1.96 -6.70 12.39
N ILE A 160 -2.93 -7.40 11.83
CA ILE A 160 -4.09 -6.77 11.20
C ILE A 160 -4.97 -6.08 12.24
N ALA A 161 -5.14 -6.67 13.44
CA ALA A 161 -5.88 -6.03 14.52
C ALA A 161 -5.21 -4.73 15.00
N GLU A 162 -3.87 -4.70 15.10
CA GLU A 162 -3.11 -3.49 15.40
C GLU A 162 -3.34 -2.39 14.34
N GLN A 163 -3.37 -2.77 13.06
CA GLN A 163 -3.66 -1.84 11.96
C GLN A 163 -5.10 -1.31 12.03
N HIS A 164 -6.07 -2.17 12.31
CA HIS A 164 -7.46 -1.77 12.48
C HIS A 164 -7.66 -0.79 13.64
N ASP A 165 -6.89 -0.97 14.73
CA ASP A 165 -6.95 -0.09 15.89
C ASP A 165 -6.54 1.36 15.54
N ILE A 166 -5.48 1.55 14.74
CA ILE A 166 -5.09 2.90 14.31
C ILE A 166 -6.12 3.53 13.36
N PHE A 167 -6.78 2.75 12.49
CA PHE A 167 -7.84 3.25 11.63
C PHE A 167 -9.03 3.77 12.44
N ARG A 168 -9.43 3.01 13.44
CA ARG A 168 -10.53 3.35 14.36
C ARG A 168 -10.21 4.57 15.20
N LYS A 169 -8.99 4.68 15.74
CA LYS A 169 -8.56 5.80 16.59
C LYS A 169 -8.38 7.11 15.84
N ASN A 170 -8.13 7.06 14.53
CA ASN A 170 -7.80 8.24 13.72
C ASN A 170 -8.79 8.44 12.56
N PRO A 171 -10.08 8.69 12.83
CA PRO A 171 -11.10 8.83 11.78
C PRO A 171 -10.86 10.04 10.86
N GLY A 172 -10.11 11.05 11.32
CA GLY A 172 -9.72 12.22 10.53
C GLY A 172 -8.51 12.00 9.62
N THR A 173 -7.86 10.83 9.69
CA THR A 173 -6.71 10.50 8.87
C THR A 173 -7.10 9.55 7.76
N THR A 174 -6.81 9.90 6.51
CA THR A 174 -7.01 8.98 5.38
C THR A 174 -5.88 7.96 5.35
N PHE A 175 -6.23 6.69 5.44
CA PHE A 175 -5.29 5.58 5.27
C PHE A 175 -5.47 4.94 3.90
N ILE A 176 -4.36 4.57 3.25
CA ILE A 176 -4.33 3.73 2.06
C ILE A 176 -3.75 2.38 2.50
N ASN A 177 -4.63 1.39 2.65
CA ASN A 177 -4.23 0.05 3.06
C ASN A 177 -3.61 -0.68 1.86
N ALA A 178 -2.27 -0.77 1.84
CA ALA A 178 -1.53 -1.37 0.75
C ALA A 178 -1.90 -2.85 0.57
N HIS A 179 -1.90 -3.30 -0.69
CA HIS A 179 -2.12 -4.71 -1.06
C HIS A 179 -3.45 -5.27 -0.54
N MET A 180 -4.50 -4.42 -0.48
CA MET A 180 -5.80 -4.77 0.10
C MET A 180 -5.68 -5.37 1.51
N GLY A 181 -4.69 -4.91 2.31
CA GLY A 181 -4.41 -5.48 3.63
C GLY A 181 -4.17 -6.99 3.62
N TRP A 182 -3.72 -7.54 2.48
CA TRP A 182 -3.58 -8.97 2.23
C TRP A 182 -4.89 -9.78 2.34
N MET A 183 -6.05 -9.12 2.17
CA MET A 183 -7.39 -9.72 2.20
C MET A 183 -7.98 -9.95 0.81
N ALA A 184 -7.20 -9.81 -0.27
CA ALA A 184 -7.69 -10.03 -1.64
C ALA A 184 -8.12 -11.48 -1.93
N ASN A 185 -7.74 -12.43 -1.09
CA ASN A 185 -8.21 -13.82 -1.13
C ASN A 185 -9.57 -14.02 -0.41
N ASP A 186 -10.05 -13.02 0.33
CA ASP A 186 -11.32 -12.99 1.06
C ASP A 186 -11.96 -11.61 0.87
N LEU A 187 -12.65 -11.44 -0.26
CA LEU A 187 -13.23 -10.15 -0.63
C LEU A 187 -14.46 -9.78 0.21
N ASP A 188 -15.11 -10.74 0.87
CA ASP A 188 -16.18 -10.45 1.81
C ASP A 188 -15.62 -9.81 3.08
N ARG A 189 -14.53 -10.34 3.59
CA ARG A 189 -13.77 -9.75 4.70
C ARG A 189 -13.24 -8.35 4.33
N MET A 190 -12.70 -8.18 3.13
CA MET A 190 -12.23 -6.87 2.66
C MET A 190 -13.36 -5.85 2.54
N GLY A 191 -14.55 -6.28 2.07
CA GLY A 191 -15.73 -5.44 2.02
C GLY A 191 -16.16 -4.97 3.41
N ALA A 192 -16.34 -5.91 4.34
CA ALA A 192 -16.68 -5.61 5.73
C ALA A 192 -15.65 -4.67 6.41
N HIS A 193 -14.37 -4.82 6.05
CA HIS A 193 -13.32 -3.90 6.50
C HIS A 193 -13.54 -2.47 5.99
N LEU A 194 -13.81 -2.30 4.70
CA LEU A 194 -14.09 -0.98 4.13
C LEU A 194 -15.37 -0.35 4.68
N ASP A 195 -16.41 -1.14 4.96
CA ASP A 195 -17.64 -0.68 5.58
C ASP A 195 -17.41 -0.19 7.02
N THR A 196 -16.54 -0.88 7.76
CA THR A 196 -16.21 -0.54 9.15
C THR A 196 -15.36 0.74 9.27
N TYR A 197 -14.46 0.98 8.30
CA TYR A 197 -13.48 2.08 8.35
C TYR A 197 -13.65 3.04 7.17
N PRO A 198 -14.52 4.06 7.27
CA PRO A 198 -14.79 5.01 6.18
C PRO A 198 -13.57 5.84 5.77
N ASN A 199 -12.60 6.00 6.63
CA ASN A 199 -11.33 6.71 6.40
C ASN A 199 -10.26 5.85 5.70
N VAL A 200 -10.56 4.60 5.31
CA VAL A 200 -9.62 3.69 4.66
C VAL A 200 -9.92 3.58 3.16
N MET A 201 -8.93 3.83 2.34
CA MET A 201 -8.83 3.43 0.94
C MET A 201 -7.98 2.16 0.85
N THR A 202 -8.02 1.47 -0.28
CA THR A 202 -7.11 0.33 -0.53
C THR A 202 -6.52 0.38 -1.94
N GLU A 203 -5.46 -0.41 -2.20
CA GLU A 203 -4.85 -0.49 -3.52
C GLU A 203 -4.51 -1.95 -3.89
N ILE A 204 -4.42 -2.21 -5.20
CA ILE A 204 -4.36 -3.56 -5.76
C ILE A 204 -2.94 -4.08 -6.03
N GLY A 205 -1.91 -3.39 -5.59
CA GLY A 205 -0.52 -3.81 -5.78
C GLY A 205 -0.25 -5.19 -5.19
N ALA A 206 0.46 -6.02 -5.92
CA ALA A 206 0.87 -7.37 -5.55
C ALA A 206 -0.24 -8.40 -5.25
N VAL A 207 -1.52 -8.04 -5.41
CA VAL A 207 -2.68 -8.94 -5.15
C VAL A 207 -3.52 -9.23 -6.40
N LEU A 208 -3.03 -8.86 -7.57
CA LEU A 208 -3.74 -9.07 -8.83
C LEU A 208 -4.04 -10.55 -9.10
N ALA A 209 -3.15 -11.44 -8.65
CA ALA A 209 -3.30 -12.87 -8.82
C ALA A 209 -4.52 -13.43 -8.05
N GLU A 210 -4.76 -12.92 -6.86
CA GLU A 210 -5.91 -13.25 -6.03
C GLU A 210 -7.22 -12.73 -6.65
N LEU A 211 -7.19 -11.52 -7.22
CA LEU A 211 -8.34 -10.94 -7.92
C LEU A 211 -8.68 -11.72 -9.20
N GLY A 212 -7.69 -11.99 -10.04
CA GLY A 212 -7.88 -12.65 -11.33
C GLY A 212 -8.30 -14.13 -11.24
N ARG A 213 -8.11 -14.81 -10.10
CA ARG A 213 -8.61 -16.19 -9.92
C ARG A 213 -10.07 -16.28 -9.50
N GLN A 214 -10.71 -15.16 -9.11
CA GLN A 214 -12.09 -15.08 -8.67
C GLN A 214 -12.86 -13.94 -9.39
N PRO A 215 -12.91 -13.95 -10.74
CA PRO A 215 -13.30 -12.79 -11.53
C PRO A 215 -14.72 -12.27 -11.21
N ARG A 216 -15.69 -13.17 -11.00
CA ARG A 216 -17.07 -12.74 -10.70
C ARG A 216 -17.18 -12.00 -9.36
N ARG A 217 -16.52 -12.54 -8.31
CA ARG A 217 -16.53 -11.91 -6.97
C ARG A 217 -15.70 -10.64 -6.97
N ALA A 218 -14.54 -10.65 -7.65
CA ALA A 218 -13.70 -9.47 -7.78
C ALA A 218 -14.43 -8.34 -8.54
N ARG A 219 -15.07 -8.63 -9.69
CA ARG A 219 -15.88 -7.63 -10.40
C ARG A 219 -16.94 -7.01 -9.51
N LYS A 220 -17.74 -7.83 -8.80
CA LYS A 220 -18.76 -7.33 -7.86
C LYS A 220 -18.17 -6.47 -6.76
N PHE A 221 -17.01 -6.84 -6.23
CA PHE A 221 -16.28 -6.06 -5.23
C PHE A 221 -15.87 -4.68 -5.78
N PHE A 222 -15.36 -4.61 -7.02
CA PHE A 222 -15.04 -3.34 -7.66
C PHE A 222 -16.28 -2.48 -7.93
N GLU A 223 -17.42 -3.08 -8.26
CA GLU A 223 -18.70 -2.38 -8.42
C GLU A 223 -19.18 -1.77 -7.09
N ASP A 224 -19.12 -2.54 -6.00
CA ASP A 224 -19.60 -2.12 -4.68
C ASP A 224 -18.69 -1.05 -4.04
N TYR A 225 -17.35 -1.20 -4.21
CA TYR A 225 -16.36 -0.35 -3.55
C TYR A 225 -15.57 0.52 -4.52
N GLN A 226 -16.14 0.85 -5.69
CA GLN A 226 -15.48 1.59 -6.77
C GLN A 226 -14.84 2.91 -6.35
N ASP A 227 -15.36 3.54 -5.31
CA ASP A 227 -14.85 4.83 -4.78
C ASP A 227 -13.79 4.65 -3.68
N ARG A 228 -13.43 3.43 -3.35
CA ARG A 228 -12.54 3.09 -2.23
C ARG A 228 -11.25 2.37 -2.69
N ILE A 229 -11.11 2.09 -3.98
CA ILE A 229 -10.00 1.29 -4.53
C ILE A 229 -9.12 2.18 -5.40
N LEU A 230 -7.80 2.08 -5.19
CA LEU A 230 -6.78 2.75 -5.97
C LEU A 230 -6.02 1.74 -6.84
N PHE A 231 -5.52 2.19 -7.97
CA PHE A 231 -4.54 1.41 -8.72
C PHE A 231 -3.21 1.40 -7.97
N GLY A 232 -2.56 0.25 -7.91
CA GLY A 232 -1.25 0.08 -7.32
C GLY A 232 -0.49 -1.08 -7.94
N LYS A 233 0.84 -1.02 -7.96
CA LYS A 233 1.71 -2.04 -8.58
C LYS A 233 3.01 -2.24 -7.80
N ASP A 234 3.11 -2.06 -6.56
CA ASP A 234 4.28 -2.31 -5.67
C ASP A 234 5.70 -2.08 -6.28
N SER A 235 5.93 -2.37 -7.54
CA SER A 235 7.20 -2.18 -8.25
C SER A 235 6.99 -1.72 -9.69
N TYR A 236 7.85 -0.82 -10.18
CA TYR A 236 7.82 -0.34 -11.56
C TYR A 236 8.55 -1.32 -12.50
N LYS A 237 7.78 -2.08 -13.28
CA LYS A 237 8.28 -2.93 -14.35
C LYS A 237 7.25 -2.96 -15.47
N VAL A 238 7.52 -2.24 -16.54
CA VAL A 238 6.57 -1.95 -17.64
C VAL A 238 5.90 -3.21 -18.17
N SER A 239 6.66 -4.26 -18.45
CA SER A 239 6.12 -5.52 -19.00
C SER A 239 5.08 -6.23 -18.11
N GLU A 240 5.04 -5.92 -16.82
CA GLU A 240 4.08 -6.53 -15.89
C GLU A 240 2.72 -5.81 -15.89
N TYR A 241 2.66 -4.54 -16.35
CA TYR A 241 1.42 -3.76 -16.41
C TYR A 241 0.42 -4.31 -17.42
N TYR A 242 0.89 -4.94 -18.51
CA TYR A 242 -0.01 -5.58 -19.48
C TYR A 242 -0.91 -6.63 -18.83
N THR A 243 -0.41 -7.37 -17.84
CA THR A 243 -1.24 -8.33 -17.11
C THR A 243 -2.28 -7.63 -16.22
N TYR A 244 -1.93 -6.47 -15.63
CA TYR A 244 -2.90 -5.67 -14.87
C TYR A 244 -4.04 -5.20 -15.76
N PHE A 245 -3.72 -4.60 -16.92
CA PHE A 245 -4.72 -4.14 -17.87
C PHE A 245 -5.57 -5.31 -18.38
N ARG A 246 -4.94 -6.43 -18.73
CA ARG A 246 -5.67 -7.62 -19.16
C ARG A 246 -6.66 -8.12 -18.13
N VAL A 247 -6.30 -8.16 -16.85
CA VAL A 247 -7.21 -8.57 -15.79
C VAL A 247 -8.33 -7.55 -15.59
N LEU A 248 -8.02 -6.27 -15.59
CA LEU A 248 -8.99 -5.24 -15.26
C LEU A 248 -9.96 -4.93 -16.41
N GLU A 249 -9.46 -4.89 -17.65
CA GLU A 249 -10.17 -4.31 -18.79
C GLU A 249 -10.82 -5.36 -19.70
N THR A 250 -10.32 -6.61 -19.72
CA THR A 250 -10.79 -7.63 -20.67
C THR A 250 -11.67 -8.70 -20.03
N HIS A 251 -12.31 -9.50 -20.87
CA HIS A 251 -13.01 -10.74 -20.52
C HIS A 251 -12.19 -11.98 -20.85
N ASP A 252 -10.89 -11.82 -21.07
CA ASP A 252 -10.01 -12.95 -21.41
C ASP A 252 -10.02 -13.99 -20.30
N GLU A 253 -9.90 -15.26 -20.72
CA GLU A 253 -9.93 -16.39 -19.81
C GLU A 253 -8.63 -17.20 -19.87
N TYR A 254 -8.32 -17.87 -18.75
CA TYR A 254 -7.33 -18.95 -18.66
C TYR A 254 -5.91 -18.53 -19.08
N PHE A 255 -5.42 -17.38 -18.62
CA PHE A 255 -4.06 -16.92 -18.90
C PHE A 255 -3.14 -16.94 -17.66
N ASP A 256 -1.84 -16.90 -17.89
CA ASP A 256 -0.84 -16.99 -16.84
C ASP A 256 -0.60 -15.64 -16.16
N TYR A 257 -0.36 -15.69 -14.84
CA TYR A 257 0.25 -14.58 -14.13
C TYR A 257 1.75 -14.48 -14.47
N TYR A 258 2.28 -13.26 -14.56
CA TYR A 258 3.66 -13.00 -14.96
C TYR A 258 4.72 -13.54 -13.97
N ARG A 259 4.34 -13.80 -12.70
CA ARG A 259 5.23 -14.40 -11.68
C ARG A 259 4.71 -15.75 -11.23
N LYS A 260 5.09 -16.82 -11.94
CA LYS A 260 4.63 -18.18 -11.64
C LYS A 260 4.86 -18.62 -10.19
N ARG A 261 5.89 -18.12 -9.54
CA ARG A 261 6.14 -18.42 -8.12
C ARG A 261 5.10 -17.85 -7.16
N HIS A 262 4.43 -16.74 -7.55
CA HIS A 262 3.38 -16.12 -6.73
C HIS A 262 2.03 -16.78 -6.99
N ALA A 263 1.75 -17.12 -8.25
CA ALA A 263 0.50 -17.73 -8.65
C ALA A 263 0.76 -18.78 -9.74
N HIS A 264 0.48 -20.03 -9.42
CA HIS A 264 0.54 -21.16 -10.35
C HIS A 264 -0.82 -21.49 -10.95
N TRP A 265 -1.86 -20.79 -10.55
CA TRP A 265 -3.20 -20.88 -11.12
C TRP A 265 -3.38 -19.95 -12.31
N LYS A 266 -4.45 -20.17 -13.08
CA LYS A 266 -4.83 -19.32 -14.20
C LYS A 266 -5.64 -18.11 -13.74
N MET A 267 -5.55 -17.06 -14.53
CA MET A 267 -6.20 -15.79 -14.32
C MET A 267 -7.31 -15.57 -15.34
N TYR A 268 -8.26 -14.72 -14.99
CA TYR A 268 -9.41 -14.34 -15.79
C TYR A 268 -9.60 -12.82 -15.71
N GLY A 269 -10.07 -12.25 -16.80
CA GLY A 269 -10.40 -10.83 -16.88
C GLY A 269 -11.69 -10.49 -16.11
N LEU A 270 -11.73 -9.30 -15.55
CA LEU A 270 -12.87 -8.78 -14.81
C LEU A 270 -13.85 -8.02 -15.71
N GLY A 271 -13.39 -7.51 -16.85
CA GLY A 271 -14.17 -6.70 -17.78
C GLY A 271 -14.83 -5.49 -17.09
N LEU A 272 -14.07 -4.75 -16.30
CA LEU A 272 -14.59 -3.58 -15.58
C LEU A 272 -15.02 -2.49 -16.58
N PRO A 273 -16.15 -1.84 -16.37
CA PRO A 273 -16.57 -0.74 -17.23
C PRO A 273 -15.69 0.49 -17.05
N ASP A 274 -15.58 1.33 -18.10
CA ASP A 274 -14.77 2.54 -18.12
C ASP A 274 -15.01 3.47 -16.95
N SER A 275 -16.25 3.58 -16.49
CA SER A 275 -16.60 4.40 -15.32
C SER A 275 -15.88 3.96 -14.05
N ILE A 276 -15.73 2.66 -13.83
CA ILE A 276 -14.98 2.08 -12.70
C ILE A 276 -13.48 2.17 -12.95
N LEU A 277 -13.02 1.88 -14.19
CA LEU A 277 -11.62 2.00 -14.56
C LEU A 277 -11.08 3.42 -14.35
N LYS A 278 -11.82 4.45 -14.73
CA LYS A 278 -11.44 5.86 -14.48
C LYS A 278 -11.30 6.15 -12.98
N LYS A 279 -12.21 5.64 -12.14
CA LYS A 279 -12.11 5.78 -10.68
C LYS A 279 -10.87 5.09 -10.14
N LEU A 280 -10.66 3.85 -10.52
CA LEU A 280 -9.51 3.03 -10.11
C LEU A 280 -8.18 3.67 -10.56
N TYR A 281 -8.08 4.10 -11.81
CA TYR A 281 -6.82 4.56 -12.39
C TYR A 281 -6.40 5.94 -11.92
N TYR A 282 -7.32 6.88 -11.68
CA TYR A 282 -6.92 8.23 -11.28
C TYR A 282 -7.92 9.01 -10.42
N LYS A 283 -9.25 8.91 -10.63
CA LYS A 283 -10.19 9.79 -9.94
C LYS A 283 -10.16 9.65 -8.43
N ASN A 284 -10.07 8.41 -7.92
CA ASN A 284 -9.99 8.16 -6.49
C ASN A 284 -8.70 8.72 -5.88
N ALA A 285 -7.58 8.56 -6.58
CA ALA A 285 -6.30 9.09 -6.13
C ALA A 285 -6.29 10.62 -6.12
N LEU A 286 -6.82 11.29 -7.15
CA LEU A 286 -6.95 12.74 -7.19
C LEU A 286 -7.81 13.28 -6.05
N ARG A 287 -8.87 12.56 -5.66
CA ARG A 287 -9.74 12.94 -4.56
C ARG A 287 -9.03 12.98 -3.21
N ILE A 288 -8.10 12.05 -2.96
CA ILE A 288 -7.40 11.94 -1.67
C ILE A 288 -6.00 12.57 -1.67
N LEU A 289 -5.50 13.00 -2.81
CA LEU A 289 -4.19 13.62 -3.02
C LEU A 289 -4.36 14.99 -3.70
N PRO A 290 -4.95 15.98 -3.02
CA PRO A 290 -5.34 17.25 -3.64
C PRO A 290 -4.16 18.11 -4.13
N SER A 291 -2.94 17.77 -3.74
CA SER A 291 -1.72 18.43 -4.22
C SER A 291 -1.28 17.99 -5.64
N ILE A 292 -1.93 16.98 -6.20
CA ILE A 292 -1.66 16.54 -7.57
C ILE A 292 -2.49 17.39 -8.53
N ASP A 293 -1.84 17.91 -9.57
CA ASP A 293 -2.50 18.70 -10.58
C ASP A 293 -3.48 17.86 -11.41
N ALA A 294 -4.77 18.06 -11.16
CA ALA A 294 -5.83 17.34 -11.86
C ALA A 294 -5.90 17.66 -13.37
N SER A 295 -5.32 18.78 -13.83
CA SER A 295 -5.29 19.15 -15.25
C SER A 295 -4.43 18.20 -16.10
N LEU A 296 -3.56 17.42 -15.45
CA LEU A 296 -2.72 16.42 -16.10
C LEU A 296 -3.49 15.14 -16.50
N PHE A 297 -4.75 15.01 -16.07
CA PHE A 297 -5.58 13.84 -16.31
C PHE A 297 -6.71 14.14 -17.29
N PRO A 298 -7.29 13.10 -17.94
CA PRO A 298 -8.38 13.30 -18.88
C PRO A 298 -9.54 14.05 -18.22
N LYS A 299 -10.01 15.09 -18.90
CA LYS A 299 -11.32 15.71 -18.61
C LYS A 299 -12.40 14.73 -19.07
N GLU A 300 -13.54 14.71 -18.39
CA GLU A 300 -14.67 13.82 -18.74
C GLU A 300 -15.16 14.00 -20.16
#